data_af84cb28b23f62c96a4916cf41f7081a
#
_entry.id   af84cb28b23f62c96a4916cf41f7081a
#
_cell.length_a   1.000
_cell.length_b   1.000
_cell.length_c   1.000
_cell.angle_alpha   90.00
_cell.angle_beta   90.00
_cell.angle_gamma   90.00
#
_symmetry.space_group_name_H-M   'P 1'
#
loop_
_entity.id
_entity.type
_entity.pdbx_description
1 polymer ?
#
loop_
_entity_poly.entity_id
_entity_poly.type
_entity_poly.pdbx_seq_one_letter_code
_entity_poly.pdbx_strand_id
1 'polypeptide(L)'
;KTEQSDLYQAVYGRNGDAPMPVIAARSPADAFDCAIEACRIAIEYMTPVMLLTDGYIANAAEPWKVPDMSGYAPFPVKFLDAVPEGGLKPYSRNEKLARPWIKPGTPDLMHRIGGIEKEVNTGHINYAPANHQAMTELRRDKVLGIAKGLRQEVSLGEESGKLVVVGWGSTYGPIHQAVRRARRKGLDVSHVHIRHIWPLPENLGELLKAYEMILVPEMNTGQLKTVLRDQYLVDARPLNKISGQPFRIAEIEAAIEGMLA
;
A
#
# COMPACT_ATOMS: atom_id res chain seq x y z
N LYS A 1 14.72 15.77 -5.15
CA LYS A 1 14.17 16.33 -3.91
C LYS A 1 13.60 15.21 -3.05
N THR A 2 13.67 15.39 -1.74
CA THR A 2 13.01 14.49 -0.77
C THR A 2 11.56 14.94 -0.59
N GLU A 3 10.65 14.30 -1.29
CA GLU A 3 9.22 14.63 -1.30
C GLU A 3 8.39 13.33 -1.35
N GLN A 4 7.24 13.32 -0.68
CA GLN A 4 6.25 12.25 -0.70
C GLN A 4 5.02 12.68 -1.54
N SER A 5 5.26 13.25 -2.72
CA SER A 5 4.26 13.97 -3.52
C SER A 5 3.36 13.10 -4.38
N ASP A 6 3.69 11.81 -4.57
CA ASP A 6 3.07 10.95 -5.57
C ASP A 6 1.93 10.06 -5.03
N LEU A 7 1.58 10.16 -3.73
CA LEU A 7 0.56 9.31 -3.14
C LEU A 7 -0.81 9.50 -3.79
N TYR A 8 -1.24 10.75 -4.00
CA TYR A 8 -2.52 11.01 -4.67
C TYR A 8 -2.54 10.48 -6.10
N GLN A 9 -1.45 10.64 -6.85
CA GLN A 9 -1.33 10.08 -8.18
C GLN A 9 -1.41 8.54 -8.14
N ALA A 10 -0.74 7.92 -7.17
CA ALA A 10 -0.74 6.48 -7.01
C ALA A 10 -2.12 5.92 -6.65
N VAL A 11 -2.86 6.58 -5.76
CA VAL A 11 -4.15 6.10 -5.27
C VAL A 11 -5.31 6.56 -6.15
N TYR A 12 -5.35 7.85 -6.54
CA TYR A 12 -6.51 8.47 -7.20
C TYR A 12 -6.24 9.02 -8.61
N GLY A 13 -4.98 9.21 -8.98
CA GLY A 13 -4.59 10.07 -10.11
C GLY A 13 -4.64 9.43 -11.50
N ARG A 14 -5.27 8.26 -11.68
CA ARG A 14 -5.41 7.62 -12.99
C ARG A 14 -6.78 7.90 -13.60
N ASN A 15 -6.90 7.70 -14.92
CA ASN A 15 -8.16 7.87 -15.61
C ASN A 15 -9.14 6.76 -15.21
N GLY A 16 -10.37 7.15 -14.87
CA GLY A 16 -11.46 6.26 -14.47
C GLY A 16 -11.24 5.58 -13.11
N ASP A 17 -12.11 4.63 -12.77
CA ASP A 17 -12.02 3.81 -11.57
C ASP A 17 -10.98 2.69 -11.80
N ALA A 18 -9.71 3.03 -11.60
CA ALA A 18 -8.57 2.15 -11.84
C ALA A 18 -7.81 1.85 -10.53
N PRO A 19 -8.38 1.04 -9.63
CA PRO A 19 -7.72 0.71 -8.36
C PRO A 19 -6.42 -0.04 -8.60
N MET A 20 -5.40 0.25 -7.79
CA MET A 20 -4.09 -0.37 -7.89
C MET A 20 -3.44 -0.45 -6.51
N PRO A 21 -2.80 -1.58 -6.17
CA PRO A 21 -2.04 -1.68 -4.93
C PRO A 21 -0.86 -0.70 -4.92
N VAL A 22 -0.65 -0.07 -3.76
CA VAL A 22 0.43 0.90 -3.53
C VAL A 22 1.18 0.51 -2.26
N ILE A 23 2.48 0.30 -2.37
CA ILE A 23 3.38 -0.02 -1.27
C ILE A 23 4.43 1.07 -1.17
N ALA A 24 4.85 1.44 0.03
CA ALA A 24 5.90 2.42 0.27
C ALA A 24 7.03 1.84 1.13
N ALA A 25 8.26 1.92 0.63
CA ALA A 25 9.43 1.53 1.38
C ALA A 25 9.80 2.60 2.42
N ARG A 26 10.28 2.18 3.59
CA ARG A 26 10.69 3.07 4.70
C ARG A 26 12.18 3.36 4.76
N SER A 27 13.00 2.56 4.08
CA SER A 27 14.46 2.69 4.04
C SER A 27 15.03 2.02 2.80
N PRO A 28 16.31 2.24 2.44
CA PRO A 28 16.97 1.54 1.34
C PRO A 28 16.92 0.01 1.46
N ALA A 29 17.19 -0.54 2.66
CA ALA A 29 17.10 -1.98 2.91
C ALA A 29 15.68 -2.51 2.75
N ASP A 30 14.69 -1.80 3.31
CA ASP A 30 13.27 -2.16 3.21
C ASP A 30 12.74 -2.13 1.77
N ALA A 31 13.37 -1.35 0.87
CA ALA A 31 13.01 -1.32 -0.53
C ALA A 31 13.19 -2.69 -1.22
N PHE A 32 14.14 -3.50 -0.76
CA PHE A 32 14.34 -4.86 -1.24
C PHE A 32 13.13 -5.75 -0.90
N ASP A 33 12.70 -5.74 0.36
CA ASP A 33 11.54 -6.52 0.81
C ASP A 33 10.24 -6.05 0.13
N CYS A 34 10.07 -4.74 0.00
CA CYS A 34 8.93 -4.15 -0.69
C CYS A 34 8.89 -4.53 -2.18
N ALA A 35 10.05 -4.64 -2.85
CA ALA A 35 10.10 -5.07 -4.24
C ALA A 35 9.67 -6.54 -4.42
N ILE A 36 10.11 -7.44 -3.52
CA ILE A 36 9.68 -8.84 -3.52
C ILE A 36 8.18 -8.93 -3.27
N GLU A 37 7.67 -8.17 -2.30
CA GLU A 37 6.24 -8.13 -1.97
C GLU A 37 5.40 -7.59 -3.13
N ALA A 38 5.85 -6.51 -3.78
CA ALA A 38 5.19 -5.96 -4.96
C ALA A 38 5.11 -6.98 -6.10
N CYS A 39 6.22 -7.71 -6.38
CA CYS A 39 6.23 -8.77 -7.38
C CYS A 39 5.28 -9.92 -7.03
N ARG A 40 5.23 -10.32 -5.75
CA ARG A 40 4.30 -11.35 -5.28
C ARG A 40 2.85 -10.95 -5.53
N ILE A 41 2.47 -9.75 -5.08
CA ILE A 41 1.10 -9.24 -5.27
C ILE A 41 0.78 -9.14 -6.76
N ALA A 42 1.70 -8.63 -7.57
CA ALA A 42 1.49 -8.48 -9.01
C ALA A 42 1.21 -9.83 -9.70
N ILE A 43 1.91 -10.90 -9.30
CA ILE A 43 1.75 -12.24 -9.86
C ILE A 43 0.49 -12.91 -9.33
N GLU A 44 0.25 -12.87 -8.02
CA GLU A 44 -0.86 -13.58 -7.39
C GLU A 44 -2.23 -12.99 -7.71
N TYR A 45 -2.30 -11.65 -7.82
CA TYR A 45 -3.54 -10.92 -8.13
C TYR A 45 -3.64 -10.51 -9.60
N MET A 46 -2.60 -10.78 -10.40
CA MET A 46 -2.52 -10.35 -11.81
C MET A 46 -2.92 -8.87 -11.95
N THR A 47 -2.19 -8.00 -11.30
CA THR A 47 -2.42 -6.55 -11.29
C THR A 47 -1.08 -5.82 -11.18
N PRO A 48 -0.90 -4.67 -11.82
CA PRO A 48 0.28 -3.85 -11.54
C PRO A 48 0.28 -3.41 -10.07
N VAL A 49 1.47 -3.19 -9.51
CA VAL A 49 1.67 -2.68 -8.16
C VAL A 49 2.58 -1.47 -8.24
N MET A 50 2.23 -0.40 -7.55
CA MET A 50 3.07 0.78 -7.45
C MET A 50 3.91 0.71 -6.18
N LEU A 51 5.23 0.73 -6.34
CA LEU A 51 6.18 0.84 -5.24
C LEU A 51 6.68 2.28 -5.16
N LEU A 52 6.35 2.97 -4.07
CA LEU A 52 6.76 4.34 -3.82
C LEU A 52 8.09 4.38 -3.07
N THR A 53 9.03 5.12 -3.61
CA THR A 53 10.28 5.54 -2.95
C THR A 53 10.47 7.03 -3.17
N ASP A 54 11.07 7.72 -2.22
CA ASP A 54 11.42 9.13 -2.41
C ASP A 54 12.91 9.33 -2.66
N GLY A 55 13.31 10.57 -2.94
CA GLY A 55 14.70 10.91 -3.22
C GLY A 55 15.65 10.66 -2.04
N TYR A 56 15.15 10.59 -0.80
CA TYR A 56 15.96 10.22 0.36
C TYR A 56 16.30 8.72 0.31
N ILE A 57 15.30 7.85 0.15
CA ILE A 57 15.49 6.40 0.08
C ILE A 57 16.38 6.04 -1.11
N ALA A 58 16.16 6.66 -2.27
CA ALA A 58 16.88 6.37 -3.49
C ALA A 58 18.39 6.77 -3.45
N ASN A 59 18.76 7.73 -2.61
CA ASN A 59 20.12 8.24 -2.50
C ASN A 59 20.79 7.97 -1.14
N ALA A 60 20.05 7.47 -0.16
CA ALA A 60 20.58 7.12 1.15
C ALA A 60 21.38 5.80 1.09
N ALA A 61 22.23 5.62 2.10
CA ALA A 61 22.93 4.36 2.35
C ALA A 61 22.70 3.93 3.81
N GLU A 62 22.56 2.64 4.03
CA GLU A 62 22.48 2.06 5.34
C GLU A 62 23.23 0.72 5.38
N PRO A 63 23.74 0.29 6.56
CA PRO A 63 24.26 -1.06 6.71
C PRO A 63 23.16 -2.08 6.39
N TRP A 64 23.44 -2.97 5.44
CA TRP A 64 22.48 -3.98 5.00
C TRP A 64 23.12 -5.36 4.98
N LYS A 65 22.54 -6.30 5.69
CA LYS A 65 22.94 -7.70 5.63
C LYS A 65 22.20 -8.36 4.45
N VAL A 66 22.94 -8.91 3.51
CA VAL A 66 22.34 -9.68 2.40
C VAL A 66 21.41 -10.76 2.99
N PRO A 67 20.11 -10.72 2.66
CA PRO A 67 19.17 -11.66 3.24
C PRO A 67 19.38 -13.09 2.74
N ASP A 68 19.06 -14.05 3.57
CA ASP A 68 18.95 -15.44 3.13
C ASP A 68 17.66 -15.60 2.32
N MET A 69 17.80 -15.86 1.03
CA MET A 69 16.66 -16.00 0.12
C MET A 69 15.79 -17.21 0.43
N SER A 70 16.27 -18.19 1.21
CA SER A 70 15.44 -19.33 1.66
C SER A 70 14.32 -18.90 2.61
N GLY A 71 14.46 -17.73 3.25
CA GLY A 71 13.41 -17.14 4.10
C GLY A 71 12.24 -16.53 3.31
N TYR A 72 12.37 -16.35 1.99
CA TYR A 72 11.30 -15.79 1.16
C TYR A 72 10.48 -16.91 0.51
N ALA A 73 9.17 -16.93 0.79
CA ALA A 73 8.27 -17.89 0.17
C ALA A 73 8.25 -17.69 -1.35
N PRO A 74 8.43 -18.75 -2.16
CA PRO A 74 8.34 -18.62 -3.61
C PRO A 74 6.91 -18.30 -4.05
N PHE A 75 6.80 -17.54 -5.13
CA PHE A 75 5.52 -17.19 -5.77
C PHE A 75 5.55 -17.49 -7.28
N PRO A 76 5.72 -18.77 -7.66
CA PRO A 76 5.82 -19.15 -9.07
C PRO A 76 4.53 -18.85 -9.82
N VAL A 77 4.68 -18.43 -11.07
CA VAL A 77 3.54 -18.26 -11.97
C VAL A 77 3.00 -19.65 -12.34
N LYS A 78 1.74 -19.92 -11.98
CA LYS A 78 1.04 -21.15 -12.38
C LYS A 78 0.33 -20.90 -13.71
N PHE A 79 0.92 -21.38 -14.79
CA PHE A 79 0.32 -21.28 -16.12
C PHE A 79 -0.73 -22.35 -16.35
N LEU A 80 -1.81 -21.95 -17.02
CA LEU A 80 -2.75 -22.90 -17.63
C LEU A 80 -2.07 -23.46 -18.91
N ASP A 81 -1.99 -24.77 -19.04
CA ASP A 81 -1.28 -25.47 -20.12
C ASP A 81 -2.20 -26.30 -21.01
N ALA A 82 -3.46 -26.48 -20.61
CA ALA A 82 -4.48 -27.18 -21.37
C ALA A 82 -5.86 -26.52 -21.20
N VAL A 83 -6.76 -26.80 -22.13
CA VAL A 83 -8.16 -26.32 -22.04
C VAL A 83 -8.85 -26.98 -20.85
N PRO A 84 -9.42 -26.19 -19.92
CA PRO A 84 -10.15 -26.76 -18.78
C PRO A 84 -11.41 -27.53 -19.21
N GLU A 85 -11.88 -28.42 -18.35
CA GLU A 85 -13.19 -29.02 -18.48
C GLU A 85 -14.27 -27.93 -18.53
N GLY A 86 -15.17 -27.98 -19.51
CA GLY A 86 -16.17 -26.94 -19.77
C GLY A 86 -15.69 -25.78 -20.64
N GLY A 87 -14.48 -25.87 -21.22
CA GLY A 87 -13.95 -24.92 -22.19
C GLY A 87 -13.16 -23.77 -21.55
N LEU A 88 -12.46 -23.03 -22.40
CA LEU A 88 -11.65 -21.88 -21.97
C LEU A 88 -12.54 -20.69 -21.61
N LYS A 89 -12.42 -20.23 -20.37
CA LYS A 89 -12.97 -18.96 -19.87
C LYS A 89 -11.82 -18.09 -19.38
N PRO A 90 -11.17 -17.31 -20.26
CA PRO A 90 -9.91 -16.62 -19.95
C PRO A 90 -10.05 -15.52 -18.89
N TYR A 91 -11.27 -15.09 -18.60
CA TYR A 91 -11.58 -14.12 -17.54
C TYR A 91 -12.26 -14.76 -16.32
N SER A 92 -12.37 -16.11 -16.25
CA SER A 92 -12.74 -16.78 -15.00
C SER A 92 -11.73 -16.40 -13.90
N ARG A 93 -12.19 -16.32 -12.66
CA ARG A 93 -11.37 -15.82 -11.55
C ARG A 93 -11.31 -16.83 -10.43
N ASN A 94 -10.15 -16.86 -9.79
CA ASN A 94 -9.95 -17.61 -8.55
C ASN A 94 -10.48 -16.79 -7.33
N GLU A 95 -10.24 -17.30 -6.13
CA GLU A 95 -10.60 -16.66 -4.86
C GLU A 95 -9.99 -15.26 -4.64
N LYS A 96 -8.85 -14.98 -5.31
CA LYS A 96 -8.19 -13.65 -5.32
C LYS A 96 -8.71 -12.76 -6.44
N LEU A 97 -9.75 -13.15 -7.12
CA LEU A 97 -10.29 -12.47 -8.30
C LEU A 97 -9.26 -12.28 -9.43
N ALA A 98 -8.21 -13.10 -9.44
CA ALA A 98 -7.22 -13.15 -10.50
C ALA A 98 -7.62 -14.17 -11.56
N ARG A 99 -7.47 -13.79 -12.84
CA ARG A 99 -7.69 -14.70 -13.96
C ARG A 99 -6.50 -15.66 -14.12
N PRO A 100 -6.66 -16.78 -14.85
CA PRO A 100 -5.55 -17.69 -15.08
C PRO A 100 -4.44 -17.05 -15.92
N TRP A 101 -3.19 -17.39 -15.59
CA TRP A 101 -2.04 -17.07 -16.43
C TRP A 101 -1.98 -18.03 -17.60
N ILE A 102 -1.87 -17.50 -18.81
CA ILE A 102 -1.76 -18.29 -20.05
C ILE A 102 -0.57 -17.76 -20.83
N LYS A 103 0.34 -18.65 -21.24
CA LYS A 103 1.46 -18.26 -22.11
C LYS A 103 0.95 -18.00 -23.53
N PRO A 104 1.29 -16.88 -24.14
CA PRO A 104 1.03 -16.67 -25.56
C PRO A 104 1.59 -17.82 -26.41
N GLY A 105 0.79 -18.33 -27.35
CA GLY A 105 1.16 -19.45 -28.20
C GLY A 105 0.84 -20.84 -27.64
N THR A 106 0.26 -20.96 -26.44
CA THR A 106 -0.26 -22.27 -25.97
C THR A 106 -1.41 -22.73 -26.87
N PRO A 107 -1.34 -23.95 -27.46
CA PRO A 107 -2.40 -24.46 -28.33
C PRO A 107 -3.77 -24.45 -27.66
N ASP A 108 -4.80 -24.11 -28.42
CA ASP A 108 -6.21 -24.07 -28.03
C ASP A 108 -6.55 -23.09 -26.88
N LEU A 109 -5.57 -22.31 -26.39
CA LEU A 109 -5.77 -21.31 -25.34
C LEU A 109 -5.73 -19.88 -25.88
N MET A 110 -5.90 -19.66 -27.17
CA MET A 110 -5.93 -18.33 -27.76
C MET A 110 -7.14 -17.53 -27.25
N HIS A 111 -6.89 -16.30 -26.82
CA HIS A 111 -7.93 -15.41 -26.32
C HIS A 111 -7.52 -13.95 -26.43
N ARG A 112 -8.48 -13.05 -26.29
CA ARG A 112 -8.25 -11.60 -26.30
C ARG A 112 -7.83 -11.11 -24.94
N ILE A 113 -6.83 -10.23 -24.90
CA ILE A 113 -6.38 -9.50 -23.70
C ILE A 113 -6.30 -8.01 -24.02
N GLY A 114 -6.58 -7.18 -23.00
CA GLY A 114 -6.46 -5.72 -23.11
C GLY A 114 -7.47 -5.06 -24.00
N GLY A 115 -7.27 -3.79 -24.26
CA GLY A 115 -8.14 -2.97 -25.09
C GLY A 115 -9.51 -2.70 -24.48
N ILE A 116 -10.56 -2.89 -25.25
CA ILE A 116 -11.95 -2.61 -24.90
C ILE A 116 -12.43 -3.56 -23.79
N GLU A 117 -13.43 -3.15 -23.02
CA GLU A 117 -13.99 -3.93 -21.90
C GLU A 117 -14.52 -5.29 -22.35
N LYS A 118 -14.24 -6.28 -21.54
CA LYS A 118 -14.54 -7.68 -21.79
C LYS A 118 -15.74 -8.14 -20.96
N GLU A 119 -16.45 -9.13 -21.49
CA GLU A 119 -17.43 -9.88 -20.72
C GLU A 119 -16.75 -10.58 -19.55
N VAL A 120 -17.45 -10.68 -18.44
CA VAL A 120 -16.95 -11.11 -17.12
C VAL A 120 -16.12 -12.41 -17.16
N ASN A 121 -16.47 -13.38 -17.99
CA ASN A 121 -15.83 -14.70 -18.02
C ASN A 121 -15.16 -15.04 -19.35
N THR A 122 -15.79 -14.71 -20.47
CA THR A 122 -15.38 -15.19 -21.81
C THR A 122 -14.31 -14.33 -22.45
N GLY A 123 -14.16 -13.08 -22.02
CA GLY A 123 -13.27 -12.13 -22.67
C GLY A 123 -13.79 -11.59 -24.01
N HIS A 124 -15.03 -11.87 -24.39
CA HIS A 124 -15.66 -11.21 -25.53
C HIS A 124 -15.92 -9.73 -25.22
N ILE A 125 -15.87 -8.89 -26.25
CA ILE A 125 -16.17 -7.47 -26.09
C ILE A 125 -17.63 -7.33 -25.69
N ASN A 126 -17.90 -6.52 -24.66
CA ASN A 126 -19.24 -6.33 -24.13
C ASN A 126 -19.45 -4.89 -23.66
N TYR A 127 -20.43 -4.21 -24.23
CA TYR A 127 -20.79 -2.82 -23.91
C TYR A 127 -22.03 -2.70 -23.03
N ALA A 128 -22.58 -3.81 -22.54
CA ALA A 128 -23.77 -3.77 -21.69
C ALA A 128 -23.47 -3.05 -20.35
N PRO A 129 -24.32 -2.11 -19.91
CA PRO A 129 -24.11 -1.36 -18.65
C PRO A 129 -23.90 -2.27 -17.43
N ALA A 130 -24.65 -3.37 -17.34
CA ALA A 130 -24.52 -4.34 -16.25
C ALA A 130 -23.14 -5.03 -16.22
N ASN A 131 -22.56 -5.30 -17.41
CA ASN A 131 -21.21 -5.85 -17.50
C ASN A 131 -20.16 -4.84 -17.08
N HIS A 132 -20.32 -3.58 -17.46
CA HIS A 132 -19.42 -2.51 -17.05
C HIS A 132 -19.39 -2.35 -15.53
N GLN A 133 -20.55 -2.32 -14.89
CA GLN A 133 -20.66 -2.29 -13.44
C GLN A 133 -19.96 -3.49 -12.80
N ALA A 134 -20.28 -4.70 -13.22
CA ALA A 134 -19.70 -5.93 -12.69
C ALA A 134 -18.16 -5.95 -12.84
N MET A 135 -17.63 -5.53 -13.98
CA MET A 135 -16.18 -5.47 -14.22
C MET A 135 -15.49 -4.42 -13.35
N THR A 136 -16.13 -3.27 -13.12
CA THR A 136 -15.61 -2.23 -12.24
C THR A 136 -15.56 -2.71 -10.78
N GLU A 137 -16.63 -3.34 -10.31
CA GLU A 137 -16.70 -3.94 -8.96
C GLU A 137 -15.65 -5.03 -8.78
N LEU A 138 -15.50 -5.94 -9.74
CA LEU A 138 -14.49 -7.00 -9.69
C LEU A 138 -13.05 -6.44 -9.63
N ARG A 139 -12.74 -5.36 -10.35
CA ARG A 139 -11.43 -4.71 -10.27
C ARG A 139 -11.20 -4.09 -8.89
N ARG A 140 -12.20 -3.40 -8.35
CA ARG A 140 -12.18 -2.83 -6.99
C ARG A 140 -11.96 -3.92 -5.95
N ASP A 141 -12.80 -4.94 -5.97
CA ASP A 141 -12.83 -5.99 -4.95
C ASP A 141 -11.58 -6.86 -4.99
N LYS A 142 -10.99 -7.07 -6.18
CA LYS A 142 -9.68 -7.71 -6.31
C LYS A 142 -8.59 -6.95 -5.55
N VAL A 143 -8.52 -5.64 -5.73
CA VAL A 143 -7.51 -4.82 -5.06
C VAL A 143 -7.79 -4.73 -3.56
N LEU A 144 -9.03 -4.48 -3.16
CA LEU A 144 -9.41 -4.45 -1.74
C LEU A 144 -9.16 -5.81 -1.04
N GLY A 145 -9.35 -6.91 -1.77
CA GLY A 145 -9.09 -8.25 -1.27
C GLY A 145 -7.62 -8.53 -0.89
N ILE A 146 -6.68 -7.71 -1.36
CA ILE A 146 -5.27 -7.79 -0.96
C ILE A 146 -5.11 -7.45 0.54
N ALA A 147 -5.98 -6.61 1.10
CA ALA A 147 -5.95 -6.28 2.52
C ALA A 147 -6.24 -7.46 3.44
N LYS A 148 -6.89 -8.52 2.92
CA LYS A 148 -7.21 -9.73 3.73
C LYS A 148 -5.93 -10.36 4.29
N GLY A 149 -5.86 -10.38 5.62
CA GLY A 149 -4.70 -10.88 6.34
C GLY A 149 -3.54 -9.90 6.51
N LEU A 150 -3.63 -8.69 5.93
CA LEU A 150 -2.71 -7.62 6.27
C LEU A 150 -3.09 -7.02 7.62
N ARG A 151 -2.17 -7.08 8.57
CA ARG A 151 -2.34 -6.48 9.89
C ARG A 151 -1.36 -5.33 10.08
N GLN A 152 -1.87 -4.17 10.45
CA GLN A 152 -1.04 -3.05 10.88
C GLN A 152 -0.63 -3.25 12.32
N GLU A 153 0.67 -3.19 12.57
CA GLU A 153 1.26 -3.25 13.91
C GLU A 153 1.74 -1.86 14.36
N VAL A 154 1.80 -1.67 15.66
CA VAL A 154 2.45 -0.51 16.26
C VAL A 154 3.95 -0.71 16.19
N SER A 155 4.64 0.24 15.55
CA SER A 155 6.10 0.18 15.37
C SER A 155 6.87 0.49 16.64
N LEU A 156 6.26 1.26 17.56
CA LEU A 156 6.80 1.61 18.86
C LEU A 156 5.69 2.14 19.77
N GLY A 157 5.54 1.60 20.95
CA GLY A 157 4.55 1.99 21.95
C GLY A 157 3.42 0.97 22.10
N GLU A 158 2.26 1.42 22.56
CA GLU A 158 1.09 0.60 22.85
C GLU A 158 0.07 0.70 21.69
N GLU A 159 -0.89 -0.21 21.62
CA GLU A 159 -1.97 -0.20 20.61
C GLU A 159 -3.11 0.80 20.90
N SER A 160 -3.00 1.58 21.97
CA SER A 160 -3.94 2.64 22.38
C SER A 160 -3.23 3.69 23.21
N GLY A 161 -3.83 4.86 23.40
CA GLY A 161 -3.27 5.92 24.26
C GLY A 161 -3.66 7.32 23.82
N LYS A 162 -2.92 8.31 24.27
CA LYS A 162 -3.25 9.71 23.99
C LYS A 162 -2.91 10.14 22.57
N LEU A 163 -1.73 9.78 22.08
CA LEU A 163 -1.26 10.23 20.77
C LEU A 163 -0.65 9.09 19.97
N VAL A 164 -1.04 8.98 18.70
CA VAL A 164 -0.30 8.18 17.72
C VAL A 164 0.29 9.08 16.63
N VAL A 165 1.57 8.86 16.34
CA VAL A 165 2.24 9.48 15.18
C VAL A 165 2.26 8.48 14.06
N VAL A 166 1.59 8.80 12.95
CA VAL A 166 1.42 7.92 11.79
C VAL A 166 2.33 8.39 10.68
N GLY A 167 3.21 7.51 10.21
CA GLY A 167 4.13 7.80 9.11
C GLY A 167 4.07 6.78 7.98
N TRP A 168 4.70 7.12 6.88
CA TRP A 168 4.94 6.26 5.74
C TRP A 168 6.23 6.66 5.02
N GLY A 169 6.78 5.79 4.18
CA GLY A 169 7.97 6.12 3.42
C GLY A 169 9.16 6.52 4.30
N SER A 170 9.98 7.44 3.85
CA SER A 170 11.21 7.87 4.53
C SER A 170 11.00 8.66 5.83
N THR A 171 9.77 8.96 6.23
CA THR A 171 9.51 9.59 7.53
C THR A 171 9.69 8.63 8.72
N TYR A 172 9.89 7.33 8.47
CA TYR A 172 10.05 6.31 9.53
C TYR A 172 11.11 6.69 10.57
N GLY A 173 12.33 6.93 10.14
CA GLY A 173 13.47 7.19 11.05
C GLY A 173 13.26 8.38 11.99
N PRO A 174 12.96 9.57 11.45
CA PRO A 174 12.67 10.75 12.27
C PRO A 174 11.50 10.56 13.24
N ILE A 175 10.38 9.95 12.79
CA ILE A 175 9.22 9.68 13.66
C ILE A 175 9.60 8.70 14.76
N HIS A 176 10.19 7.56 14.39
CA HIS A 176 10.56 6.52 15.36
C HIS A 176 11.47 7.07 16.47
N GLN A 177 12.46 7.88 16.09
CA GLN A 177 13.38 8.46 17.06
C GLN A 177 12.72 9.55 17.93
N ALA A 178 11.84 10.39 17.35
CA ALA A 178 11.10 11.41 18.10
C ALA A 178 10.17 10.77 19.13
N VAL A 179 9.39 9.78 18.73
CA VAL A 179 8.50 9.03 19.63
C VAL A 179 9.30 8.34 20.73
N ARG A 180 10.44 7.70 20.40
CA ARG A 180 11.31 7.08 21.39
C ARG A 180 11.82 8.08 22.44
N ARG A 181 12.19 9.30 22.04
CA ARG A 181 12.62 10.37 22.95
C ARG A 181 11.47 10.88 23.81
N ALA A 182 10.29 11.12 23.22
CA ALA A 182 9.11 11.57 23.93
C ALA A 182 8.66 10.56 25.01
N ARG A 183 8.64 9.26 24.66
CA ARG A 183 8.33 8.19 25.63
C ARG A 183 9.35 8.12 26.79
N ARG A 184 10.62 8.39 26.53
CA ARG A 184 11.64 8.48 27.62
C ARG A 184 11.41 9.66 28.56
N LYS A 185 10.69 10.69 28.12
CA LYS A 185 10.22 11.82 28.95
C LYS A 185 8.90 11.53 29.67
N GLY A 186 8.35 10.32 29.52
CA GLY A 186 7.09 9.90 30.14
C GLY A 186 5.84 10.30 29.37
N LEU A 187 5.97 10.77 28.11
CA LEU A 187 4.82 11.12 27.28
C LEU A 187 4.15 9.86 26.70
N ASP A 188 2.80 9.84 26.72
CA ASP A 188 2.00 8.77 26.18
C ASP A 188 1.82 8.97 24.66
N VAL A 189 2.73 8.39 23.88
CA VAL A 189 2.76 8.50 22.44
C VAL A 189 3.24 7.19 21.80
N SER A 190 2.60 6.80 20.69
CA SER A 190 2.95 5.61 19.92
C SER A 190 3.27 5.97 18.46
N HIS A 191 3.95 5.07 17.76
CA HIS A 191 4.28 5.19 16.33
C HIS A 191 3.67 4.06 15.55
N VAL A 192 2.91 4.41 14.54
CA VAL A 192 2.40 3.49 13.50
C VAL A 192 3.02 3.88 12.16
N HIS A 193 3.61 2.91 11.46
CA HIS A 193 4.19 3.14 10.13
C HIS A 193 3.50 2.31 9.08
N ILE A 194 2.92 2.95 8.07
CA ILE A 194 2.11 2.31 7.05
C ILE A 194 2.99 1.98 5.84
N ARG A 195 3.10 0.69 5.51
CA ARG A 195 3.74 0.18 4.30
C ARG A 195 2.74 0.06 3.15
N HIS A 196 1.59 -0.55 3.43
CA HIS A 196 0.50 -0.70 2.45
C HIS A 196 -0.35 0.56 2.44
N ILE A 197 -0.04 1.45 1.48
CA ILE A 197 -0.76 2.71 1.31
C ILE A 197 -2.14 2.47 0.69
N TRP A 198 -2.24 1.45 -0.21
CA TRP A 198 -3.50 1.01 -0.77
C TRP A 198 -3.44 -0.46 -1.22
N PRO A 199 -4.43 -1.31 -0.89
CA PRO A 199 -5.44 -1.05 0.14
C PRO A 199 -4.80 -0.95 1.53
N LEU A 200 -5.41 -0.16 2.40
CA LEU A 200 -4.97 -0.04 3.79
C LEU A 200 -5.24 -1.34 4.56
N PRO A 201 -4.40 -1.71 5.55
CA PRO A 201 -4.62 -2.88 6.39
C PRO A 201 -5.98 -2.87 7.10
N GLU A 202 -6.64 -4.04 7.20
CA GLU A 202 -8.02 -4.15 7.69
C GLU A 202 -8.23 -3.58 9.10
N ASN A 203 -7.27 -3.77 10.00
CA ASN A 203 -7.38 -3.30 11.40
C ASN A 203 -6.94 -1.84 11.60
N LEU A 204 -6.44 -1.15 10.56
CA LEU A 204 -5.85 0.18 10.75
C LEU A 204 -6.87 1.19 11.28
N GLY A 205 -8.10 1.15 10.79
CA GLY A 205 -9.16 2.06 11.25
C GLY A 205 -9.45 1.93 12.74
N GLU A 206 -9.58 0.71 13.24
CA GLU A 206 -9.79 0.41 14.66
C GLU A 206 -8.57 0.82 15.50
N LEU A 207 -7.38 0.50 15.00
CA LEU A 207 -6.13 0.89 15.66
C LEU A 207 -6.02 2.41 15.82
N LEU A 208 -6.32 3.18 14.78
CA LEU A 208 -6.25 4.65 14.86
C LEU A 208 -7.29 5.24 15.81
N LYS A 209 -8.49 4.67 15.87
CA LYS A 209 -9.57 5.10 16.78
C LYS A 209 -9.30 4.79 18.25
N ALA A 210 -8.32 3.94 18.55
CA ALA A 210 -7.91 3.63 19.92
C ALA A 210 -7.04 4.73 20.56
N TYR A 211 -6.71 5.78 19.82
CA TYR A 211 -5.97 6.94 20.32
C TYR A 211 -6.83 8.20 20.32
N GLU A 212 -6.59 9.06 21.31
CA GLU A 212 -7.32 10.34 21.43
C GLU A 212 -6.92 11.33 20.31
N MET A 213 -5.65 11.29 19.87
CA MET A 213 -5.10 12.20 18.87
C MET A 213 -4.24 11.46 17.86
N ILE A 214 -4.26 11.94 16.61
CA ILE A 214 -3.49 11.39 15.50
C ILE A 214 -2.68 12.51 14.84
N LEU A 215 -1.35 12.36 14.80
CA LEU A 215 -0.43 13.26 14.09
C LEU A 215 0.15 12.56 12.86
N VAL A 216 0.14 13.23 11.71
CA VAL A 216 0.65 12.67 10.45
C VAL A 216 1.73 13.57 9.87
N PRO A 217 3.03 13.31 10.17
CA PRO A 217 4.14 14.00 9.53
C PRO A 217 4.34 13.53 8.09
N GLU A 218 4.26 14.46 7.13
CA GLU A 218 4.41 14.18 5.71
C GLU A 218 5.27 15.23 5.00
N MET A 219 6.08 14.77 4.04
CA MET A 219 6.85 15.67 3.17
C MET A 219 6.04 16.04 1.91
N ASN A 220 4.78 16.39 2.13
CA ASN A 220 3.80 16.86 1.16
C ASN A 220 2.75 17.72 1.86
N THR A 221 1.65 18.06 1.18
CA THR A 221 0.55 18.89 1.70
C THR A 221 -0.48 18.12 2.53
N GLY A 222 -0.18 16.93 3.02
CA GLY A 222 -1.07 16.10 3.85
C GLY A 222 -1.86 15.07 3.03
N GLN A 223 -1.21 14.36 2.13
CA GLN A 223 -1.87 13.41 1.23
C GLN A 223 -2.34 12.16 1.96
N LEU A 224 -1.49 11.51 2.78
CA LEU A 224 -1.92 10.37 3.60
C LEU A 224 -2.95 10.81 4.63
N LYS A 225 -2.73 11.95 5.31
CA LYS A 225 -3.71 12.51 6.24
C LYS A 225 -5.10 12.56 5.63
N THR A 226 -5.22 13.00 4.38
CA THR A 226 -6.52 13.09 3.68
C THR A 226 -7.10 11.70 3.41
N VAL A 227 -6.30 10.74 2.97
CA VAL A 227 -6.73 9.35 2.78
C VAL A 227 -7.25 8.73 4.07
N LEU A 228 -6.55 8.92 5.19
CA LEU A 228 -6.97 8.38 6.49
C LEU A 228 -8.29 9.01 6.97
N ARG A 229 -8.45 10.33 6.78
CA ARG A 229 -9.70 11.04 7.12
C ARG A 229 -10.87 10.56 6.29
N ASP A 230 -10.67 10.37 4.99
CA ASP A 230 -11.69 9.87 4.07
C ASP A 230 -12.11 8.44 4.42
N GLN A 231 -11.15 7.55 4.61
CA GLN A 231 -11.41 6.13 4.81
C GLN A 231 -11.98 5.79 6.20
N TYR A 232 -11.59 6.53 7.24
CA TYR A 232 -11.91 6.15 8.64
C TYR A 232 -12.68 7.20 9.43
N LEU A 233 -12.89 8.40 8.87
CA LEU A 233 -13.53 9.56 9.54
C LEU A 233 -12.83 9.90 10.87
N VAL A 234 -11.51 9.85 10.90
CA VAL A 234 -10.69 10.19 12.07
C VAL A 234 -10.13 11.61 11.95
N ASP A 235 -9.91 12.30 13.08
CA ASP A 235 -9.28 13.63 13.11
C ASP A 235 -7.75 13.53 13.02
N ALA A 236 -7.27 13.04 11.88
CA ALA A 236 -5.83 13.02 11.60
C ALA A 236 -5.33 14.46 11.36
N ARG A 237 -4.36 14.91 12.17
CA ARG A 237 -3.79 16.26 12.12
C ARG A 237 -2.47 16.28 11.37
N PRO A 238 -2.24 17.24 10.47
CA PRO A 238 -1.05 17.26 9.65
C PRO A 238 0.15 17.89 10.37
N LEU A 239 1.35 17.37 10.07
CA LEU A 239 2.60 18.09 10.23
C LEU A 239 3.31 18.08 8.87
N ASN A 240 3.09 19.12 8.07
CA ASN A 240 3.54 19.17 6.67
C ASN A 240 4.88 19.86 6.52
N LYS A 241 5.80 19.26 5.74
CA LYS A 241 7.07 19.88 5.39
C LYS A 241 7.33 19.75 3.89
N ILE A 242 7.28 20.86 3.16
CA ILE A 242 7.36 20.89 1.68
C ILE A 242 8.68 21.53 1.21
N SER A 243 9.72 21.47 2.04
CA SER A 243 11.01 22.11 1.75
C SER A 243 11.96 21.31 0.86
N GLY A 244 11.57 20.09 0.46
CA GLY A 244 12.45 19.14 -0.24
C GLY A 244 13.57 18.57 0.64
N GLN A 245 13.40 18.63 1.97
CA GLN A 245 14.33 18.12 2.96
C GLN A 245 13.60 17.19 3.94
N PRO A 246 14.25 16.12 4.46
CA PRO A 246 13.68 15.25 5.46
C PRO A 246 13.35 16.01 6.75
N PHE A 247 12.43 15.46 7.54
CA PHE A 247 12.17 15.97 8.89
C PHE A 247 13.41 15.81 9.77
N ARG A 248 13.65 16.83 10.60
CA ARG A 248 14.54 16.68 11.76
C ARG A 248 13.75 16.06 12.91
N ILE A 249 14.41 15.23 13.71
CA ILE A 249 13.80 14.59 14.88
C ILE A 249 13.15 15.64 15.79
N ALA A 250 13.84 16.77 16.03
CA ALA A 250 13.37 17.85 16.90
C ALA A 250 12.07 18.52 16.40
N GLU A 251 11.82 18.56 15.10
CA GLU A 251 10.58 19.13 14.55
C GLU A 251 9.36 18.28 14.91
N ILE A 252 9.51 16.96 14.86
CA ILE A 252 8.44 16.01 15.22
C ILE A 252 8.31 15.96 16.76
N GLU A 253 9.42 15.96 17.50
CA GLU A 253 9.41 15.98 18.97
C GLU A 253 8.69 17.20 19.51
N ALA A 254 8.95 18.40 18.98
CA ALA A 254 8.25 19.63 19.36
C ALA A 254 6.73 19.56 19.05
N ALA A 255 6.35 18.96 17.91
CA ALA A 255 4.93 18.77 17.58
C ALA A 255 4.24 17.80 18.55
N ILE A 256 4.90 16.69 18.94
CA ILE A 256 4.39 15.75 19.95
C ILE A 256 4.18 16.46 21.27
N GLU A 257 5.18 17.20 21.76
CA GLU A 257 5.10 17.94 23.02
C GLU A 257 3.99 18.98 23.00
N GLY A 258 3.85 19.73 21.91
CA GLY A 258 2.78 20.73 21.76
C GLY A 258 1.37 20.13 21.68
N MET A 259 1.20 18.87 21.26
CA MET A 259 -0.10 18.21 21.25
C MET A 259 -0.46 17.58 22.60
N LEU A 260 0.52 17.26 23.44
CA LEU A 260 0.33 16.60 24.74
C LEU A 260 0.42 17.57 25.93
N ALA A 261 0.75 18.86 25.67
CA ALA A 261 0.72 19.91 26.67
C ALA A 261 -0.72 20.34 26.98
#